data_d96d4cd5d075c6a6451681023bf78b41
#
_entry.id   d96d4cd5d075c6a6451681023bf78b41
#
_cell.length_a   1.000
_cell.length_b   1.000
_cell.length_c   1.000
_cell.angle_alpha   90.00
_cell.angle_beta   90.00
_cell.angle_gamma   90.00
#
_symmetry.space_group_name_H-M   'P 1'
#
loop_
_entity.id
_entity.type
_entity.pdbx_description
1 polymer ?
#
loop_
_entity_poly.entity_id
_entity_poly.type
_entity_poly.pdbx_seq_one_letter_code
_entity_poly.pdbx_strand_id
1 'polypeptide(L)'
;MKKKCFKKTVSWALSIVMSATMAVTPVLADTFTDGSQLIVSEDAGEETPAAAISDAEDEGMMEPEHTFEIEDNCEDSGRTGFSSENEASGFSDGSVLAAQTEEKAAVYLDPSSGNDDNTGKSATSAVKTLSKAVELAQGGDIFLLGRVEVDSDIKLSNVTFRPGKSNMSGMLYISRGKVTLENIIINNKTPDGKSCQFSNYPIEVTGRLATLTIADGTEIGPFPGNSCIIVSHDSTVNLNGGKILGDKQNTVEYGGGIYAEHATVNVNGGTISGHSATYGGGIFSSYSNIKINGGTISDNQSIRGSGIYAINDSNVSLKGGSIIHNKSGQGAGVYLSISKLFINGESCQITQNTVTTEPSPKDMRGEGGGIYLIYSEAEIESGTINKNTAIAAAPDENGNIQGGLGGAISAKYSRVTIKGDTKIRNNSAGNRGGAIYTEGTNNDSSLLNIEGGTISGNHVNGSGAGIFAICSRGNKHNMDVNISGGTITNNY
;
A
#
# COMPACT_ATOMS: atom_id res chain seq x y z
N MET A 1 15.71 -32.63 -29.67
CA MET A 1 15.06 -31.37 -29.97
C MET A 1 15.29 -30.44 -28.79
N LYS A 2 16.08 -29.38 -28.94
CA LYS A 2 16.47 -28.45 -27.90
C LYS A 2 15.42 -27.35 -27.81
N LYS A 3 14.74 -27.20 -26.67
CA LYS A 3 13.84 -26.05 -26.39
C LYS A 3 14.70 -24.82 -26.16
N LYS A 4 14.52 -23.78 -26.99
CA LYS A 4 15.10 -22.46 -26.81
C LYS A 4 14.29 -21.69 -25.79
N CYS A 5 14.95 -21.30 -24.70
CA CYS A 5 14.44 -20.36 -23.73
C CYS A 5 14.60 -18.93 -24.27
N PHE A 6 13.53 -18.19 -24.47
CA PHE A 6 13.58 -16.77 -24.84
C PHE A 6 13.77 -15.94 -23.56
N LYS A 7 14.96 -15.38 -23.36
CA LYS A 7 15.18 -14.29 -22.41
C LYS A 7 14.74 -12.99 -23.08
N LYS A 8 13.70 -12.35 -22.57
CA LYS A 8 13.38 -10.96 -22.91
C LYS A 8 14.32 -10.04 -22.13
N THR A 9 15.27 -9.45 -22.83
CA THR A 9 16.09 -8.33 -22.35
C THR A 9 15.27 -7.06 -22.51
N VAL A 10 14.92 -6.40 -21.41
CA VAL A 10 14.33 -5.05 -21.43
C VAL A 10 15.50 -4.07 -21.53
N SER A 11 15.59 -3.39 -22.68
CA SER A 11 16.58 -2.35 -22.94
C SER A 11 16.06 -1.03 -22.35
N TRP A 12 16.83 -0.44 -21.43
CA TRP A 12 16.60 0.88 -20.88
C TRP A 12 17.14 1.94 -21.86
N ALA A 13 16.25 2.66 -22.51
CA ALA A 13 16.59 3.88 -23.22
C ALA A 13 16.27 5.09 -22.33
N LEU A 14 17.31 5.71 -21.78
CA LEU A 14 17.25 6.96 -21.03
C LEU A 14 17.21 8.12 -22.04
N SER A 15 16.07 8.75 -22.23
CA SER A 15 15.96 10.00 -22.99
C SER A 15 16.08 11.19 -22.03
N ILE A 16 17.22 11.88 -22.09
CA ILE A 16 17.47 13.13 -21.38
C ILE A 16 16.90 14.28 -22.22
N VAL A 17 15.92 14.99 -21.70
CA VAL A 17 15.51 16.29 -22.26
C VAL A 17 16.06 17.39 -21.36
N MET A 18 17.02 18.16 -21.89
CA MET A 18 17.49 19.40 -21.29
C MET A 18 16.50 20.52 -21.58
N SER A 19 16.09 21.26 -20.57
CA SER A 19 15.50 22.58 -20.73
C SER A 19 16.09 23.61 -19.78
N ALA A 20 16.27 24.79 -20.31
CA ALA A 20 17.12 25.86 -19.87
C ALA A 20 16.69 26.54 -18.54
N THR A 21 17.70 27.02 -17.84
CA THR A 21 17.70 27.81 -16.60
C THR A 21 17.17 29.21 -16.77
N MET A 22 16.30 29.62 -15.84
CA MET A 22 16.17 31.03 -15.44
C MET A 22 16.53 31.16 -13.97
N ALA A 23 17.53 31.99 -13.70
CA ALA A 23 17.95 32.35 -12.35
C ALA A 23 16.92 33.27 -11.70
N VAL A 24 16.45 32.93 -10.51
CA VAL A 24 15.65 33.79 -9.64
C VAL A 24 16.45 34.03 -8.36
N THR A 25 16.66 35.29 -8.02
CA THR A 25 17.38 35.72 -6.81
C THR A 25 16.60 35.34 -5.54
N PRO A 26 17.28 34.89 -4.47
CA PRO A 26 16.62 34.51 -3.22
C PRO A 26 16.12 35.76 -2.48
N VAL A 27 14.87 35.76 -2.08
CA VAL A 27 14.31 36.70 -1.09
C VAL A 27 14.28 35.97 0.25
N LEU A 28 15.12 36.37 1.17
CA LEU A 28 15.06 35.98 2.57
C LEU A 28 13.86 36.64 3.24
N ALA A 29 12.86 35.90 3.63
CA ALA A 29 11.80 36.38 4.51
C ALA A 29 12.04 35.85 5.95
N ASP A 30 12.32 36.80 6.86
CA ASP A 30 12.44 36.55 8.30
C ASP A 30 11.08 36.20 8.90
N THR A 31 10.84 34.91 9.19
CA THR A 31 9.76 34.50 10.08
C THR A 31 10.10 33.20 10.82
N PHE A 32 11.20 33.23 11.59
CA PHE A 32 11.50 32.19 12.57
C PHE A 32 11.24 32.74 13.97
N THR A 33 10.25 32.20 14.67
CA THR A 33 9.84 32.75 15.98
C THR A 33 10.19 31.89 17.19
N ASP A 34 10.92 30.73 17.03
CA ASP A 34 11.08 29.85 18.19
C ASP A 34 12.24 28.85 18.17
N GLY A 35 13.31 29.07 17.47
CA GLY A 35 14.44 28.13 17.48
C GLY A 35 14.34 26.97 16.47
N SER A 36 13.33 26.94 15.61
CA SER A 36 13.31 26.04 14.46
C SER A 36 14.40 26.42 13.47
N GLN A 37 15.34 25.52 13.21
CA GLN A 37 16.46 25.81 12.32
C GLN A 37 16.22 25.28 10.92
N LEU A 38 16.42 26.13 9.92
CA LEU A 38 16.70 25.73 8.55
C LEU A 38 18.22 25.48 8.46
N ILE A 39 18.64 24.23 8.21
CA ILE A 39 20.04 23.93 7.99
C ILE A 39 20.22 23.62 6.50
N VAL A 40 21.03 24.44 5.85
CA VAL A 40 21.57 24.20 4.51
C VAL A 40 23.06 23.91 4.71
N SER A 41 23.50 22.67 4.45
CA SER A 41 24.90 22.29 4.58
C SER A 41 25.50 21.89 3.23
N GLU A 42 26.71 22.36 3.00
CA GLU A 42 27.59 21.89 1.92
C GLU A 42 28.50 20.83 2.53
N ASP A 43 28.38 19.58 2.07
CA ASP A 43 29.27 18.51 2.52
C ASP A 43 30.42 18.35 1.51
N ALA A 44 31.61 18.82 1.89
CA ALA A 44 32.84 18.65 1.18
C ALA A 44 33.63 17.45 1.77
N GLY A 45 33.12 16.24 1.58
CA GLY A 45 33.79 15.02 1.98
C GLY A 45 34.43 14.30 0.79
N GLU A 46 35.75 14.32 0.71
CA GLU A 46 36.53 13.49 -0.21
C GLU A 46 36.43 12.02 0.24
N GLU A 47 35.76 11.18 -0.54
CA GLU A 47 35.94 9.72 -0.45
C GLU A 47 36.91 9.26 -1.54
N THR A 48 38.05 8.74 -1.11
CA THR A 48 38.99 7.99 -1.95
C THR A 48 38.40 6.64 -2.35
N PRO A 49 38.65 6.13 -3.56
CA PRO A 49 38.09 4.84 -4.00
C PRO A 49 38.82 3.68 -3.32
N ALA A 50 38.08 2.86 -2.58
CA ALA A 50 38.60 1.61 -2.05
C ALA A 50 38.64 0.54 -3.13
N ALA A 51 39.81 -0.09 -3.22
CA ALA A 51 40.15 -1.16 -4.15
C ALA A 51 39.35 -2.45 -3.87
N ALA A 52 39.10 -3.18 -4.96
CA ALA A 52 38.54 -4.53 -4.94
C ALA A 52 39.45 -5.50 -4.19
N ILE A 53 38.92 -6.34 -3.34
CA ILE A 53 39.56 -7.57 -2.85
C ILE A 53 38.54 -8.71 -2.96
N SER A 54 39.04 -9.79 -3.53
CA SER A 54 38.44 -11.06 -3.88
C SER A 54 38.13 -11.94 -2.68
N ASP A 55 37.18 -12.84 -2.94
CA ASP A 55 36.85 -14.14 -2.35
C ASP A 55 37.76 -14.74 -1.27
N ALA A 56 37.14 -15.21 -0.19
CA ALA A 56 37.55 -16.42 0.52
C ALA A 56 36.40 -16.99 1.33
N GLU A 57 36.28 -18.29 1.21
CA GLU A 57 35.29 -19.20 1.73
C GLU A 57 35.45 -19.45 3.26
N ASP A 58 34.32 -19.85 3.87
CA ASP A 58 34.10 -21.02 4.70
C ASP A 58 34.17 -20.92 6.23
N GLU A 59 33.21 -21.66 6.80
CA GLU A 59 33.08 -22.38 8.08
C GLU A 59 32.61 -21.67 9.37
N GLY A 60 31.41 -22.11 9.80
CA GLY A 60 31.28 -22.82 11.05
C GLY A 60 30.56 -22.22 12.24
N MET A 61 29.33 -22.66 12.46
CA MET A 61 28.72 -23.01 13.75
C MET A 61 28.57 -21.96 14.88
N MET A 62 27.36 -21.72 15.29
CA MET A 62 26.65 -22.11 16.53
C MET A 62 25.53 -21.16 16.85
N GLU A 63 24.35 -21.73 17.03
CA GLU A 63 23.22 -21.09 17.74
C GLU A 63 23.54 -20.90 19.22
N PRO A 64 22.83 -19.98 19.90
CA PRO A 64 22.03 -20.46 21.01
C PRO A 64 20.59 -19.94 20.99
N GLU A 65 19.70 -20.89 21.25
CA GLU A 65 18.30 -20.69 21.63
C GLU A 65 18.17 -19.81 22.86
N HIS A 66 17.30 -18.80 22.78
CA HIS A 66 16.70 -18.19 23.96
C HIS A 66 15.18 -18.15 23.78
N THR A 67 14.54 -19.10 24.45
CA THR A 67 13.12 -19.10 24.78
C THR A 67 12.84 -17.99 25.80
N PHE A 68 11.92 -17.09 25.49
CA PHE A 68 11.28 -16.22 26.46
C PHE A 68 9.89 -16.77 26.78
N GLU A 69 9.71 -17.22 27.99
CA GLU A 69 8.41 -17.51 28.60
C GLU A 69 7.71 -16.18 28.95
N ILE A 70 6.45 -16.05 28.57
CA ILE A 70 5.58 -14.98 28.99
C ILE A 70 4.71 -15.52 30.12
N GLU A 71 4.91 -15.03 31.32
CA GLU A 71 4.01 -15.29 32.45
C GLU A 71 2.73 -14.48 32.31
N ASP A 72 1.59 -15.19 32.27
CA ASP A 72 0.26 -14.65 32.45
C ASP A 72 0.03 -14.33 33.94
N ASN A 73 -0.16 -13.07 34.27
CA ASN A 73 -0.73 -12.67 35.56
C ASN A 73 -2.07 -11.98 35.30
N CYS A 74 -3.16 -12.76 35.43
CA CYS A 74 -4.50 -12.24 35.67
C CYS A 74 -4.82 -12.37 37.14
N GLU A 75 -4.84 -11.26 37.88
CA GLU A 75 -5.43 -11.21 39.22
C GLU A 75 -6.93 -11.03 39.15
N ASP A 76 -7.60 -11.99 39.76
CA ASP A 76 -9.03 -12.08 40.05
C ASP A 76 -9.38 -11.17 41.25
N SER A 77 -10.42 -10.38 41.12
CA SER A 77 -11.03 -9.77 42.31
C SER A 77 -12.53 -9.61 42.20
N GLY A 78 -13.24 -10.39 42.96
CA GLY A 78 -14.40 -9.91 43.66
C GLY A 78 -15.78 -10.48 43.35
N ARG A 79 -15.97 -11.59 43.89
CA ARG A 79 -17.22 -12.30 44.18
C ARG A 79 -18.21 -11.46 45.05
N THR A 80 -19.49 -11.42 44.69
CA THR A 80 -20.60 -11.54 45.67
C THR A 80 -21.80 -12.21 45.02
N GLY A 81 -22.21 -13.30 45.65
CA GLY A 81 -23.37 -14.08 45.26
C GLY A 81 -24.66 -13.58 45.88
N PHE A 82 -25.76 -13.95 45.24
CA PHE A 82 -27.06 -14.11 45.91
C PHE A 82 -27.77 -15.30 45.28
N SER A 83 -28.02 -16.27 46.15
CA SER A 83 -28.92 -17.38 45.94
C SER A 83 -30.35 -16.96 46.23
N SER A 84 -31.34 -17.40 45.47
CA SER A 84 -32.65 -17.82 45.97
C SER A 84 -33.35 -18.71 44.97
N GLU A 85 -33.66 -19.90 45.45
CA GLU A 85 -34.60 -20.84 44.90
C GLU A 85 -35.99 -20.26 44.82
N ASN A 86 -36.80 -20.59 43.78
CA ASN A 86 -38.14 -21.12 43.98
C ASN A 86 -38.76 -21.62 42.67
N GLU A 87 -39.08 -22.85 42.71
CA GLU A 87 -40.27 -23.58 42.33
C GLU A 87 -40.92 -23.46 40.96
N ALA A 88 -41.12 -24.61 40.44
CA ALA A 88 -41.79 -25.03 39.23
C ALA A 88 -43.29 -24.68 39.22
N SER A 89 -43.80 -24.23 38.10
CA SER A 89 -45.11 -24.58 37.63
C SER A 89 -45.12 -24.69 36.12
N GLY A 90 -45.51 -25.85 35.66
CA GLY A 90 -45.54 -26.20 34.25
C GLY A 90 -46.63 -25.48 33.48
N PHE A 91 -46.29 -25.19 32.22
CA PHE A 91 -47.25 -25.13 31.12
C PHE A 91 -46.64 -25.79 29.91
N SER A 92 -47.37 -26.76 29.42
CA SER A 92 -47.15 -27.55 28.23
C SER A 92 -47.32 -26.69 26.97
N ASP A 93 -46.62 -27.18 25.94
CA ASP A 93 -46.97 -27.02 24.54
C ASP A 93 -46.79 -25.64 23.91
N GLY A 94 -45.59 -25.43 23.44
CA GLY A 94 -45.22 -24.46 22.44
C GLY A 94 -44.17 -25.08 21.57
N SER A 95 -44.56 -25.63 20.42
CA SER A 95 -43.69 -26.06 19.36
C SER A 95 -42.70 -24.92 19.07
N VAL A 96 -41.50 -25.05 19.59
CA VAL A 96 -40.36 -24.28 19.10
C VAL A 96 -40.19 -24.69 17.64
N LEU A 97 -40.72 -23.89 16.73
CA LEU A 97 -40.28 -23.89 15.36
C LEU A 97 -38.76 -23.56 15.43
N ALA A 98 -37.94 -24.62 15.46
CA ALA A 98 -36.53 -24.49 15.12
C ALA A 98 -36.56 -23.79 13.78
N ALA A 99 -36.11 -22.55 13.75
CA ALA A 99 -35.76 -21.90 12.50
C ALA A 99 -34.78 -22.83 11.81
N GLN A 100 -35.27 -23.56 10.82
CA GLN A 100 -34.39 -24.30 9.89
C GLN A 100 -33.54 -23.20 9.27
N THR A 101 -32.31 -23.08 9.71
CA THR A 101 -31.29 -22.40 8.94
C THR A 101 -31.21 -23.19 7.65
N GLU A 102 -31.86 -22.70 6.60
CA GLU A 102 -31.73 -23.27 5.26
C GLU A 102 -30.23 -23.35 4.97
N GLU A 103 -29.74 -24.57 4.85
CA GLU A 103 -28.36 -24.84 4.52
C GLU A 103 -28.13 -24.25 3.12
N LYS A 104 -27.39 -23.12 3.05
CA LYS A 104 -27.17 -22.41 1.79
C LYS A 104 -26.53 -23.36 0.79
N ALA A 105 -27.10 -23.44 -0.41
CA ALA A 105 -26.67 -24.38 -1.43
C ALA A 105 -25.24 -24.09 -1.93
N ALA A 106 -24.40 -25.10 -1.93
CA ALA A 106 -23.11 -25.05 -2.62
C ALA A 106 -23.31 -25.40 -4.10
N VAL A 107 -22.86 -24.54 -5.02
CA VAL A 107 -23.02 -24.71 -6.47
C VAL A 107 -21.66 -24.75 -7.15
N TYR A 108 -21.47 -25.72 -8.06
CA TYR A 108 -20.27 -25.85 -8.88
C TYR A 108 -20.51 -25.22 -10.26
N LEU A 109 -19.59 -24.34 -10.67
CA LEU A 109 -19.58 -23.65 -11.95
C LEU A 109 -18.35 -24.04 -12.76
N ASP A 110 -18.54 -24.63 -13.94
CA ASP A 110 -17.49 -24.92 -14.91
C ASP A 110 -17.79 -24.21 -16.23
N PRO A 111 -17.13 -23.08 -16.53
CA PRO A 111 -17.38 -22.33 -17.76
C PRO A 111 -17.02 -23.12 -19.03
N SER A 112 -16.15 -24.12 -18.92
CA SER A 112 -15.65 -24.88 -20.07
C SER A 112 -16.53 -26.07 -20.40
N SER A 113 -16.88 -26.90 -19.40
CA SER A 113 -17.53 -28.20 -19.58
C SER A 113 -18.86 -28.35 -18.84
N GLY A 114 -19.31 -27.34 -18.10
CA GLY A 114 -20.61 -27.33 -17.43
C GLY A 114 -21.79 -27.31 -18.39
N ASN A 115 -22.99 -27.62 -17.87
CA ASN A 115 -24.26 -27.51 -18.59
C ASN A 115 -25.30 -26.93 -17.64
N ASP A 116 -26.05 -25.91 -18.10
CA ASP A 116 -27.06 -25.21 -17.27
C ASP A 116 -28.31 -26.05 -16.98
N ASP A 117 -28.45 -27.19 -17.65
CA ASP A 117 -29.47 -28.21 -17.28
C ASP A 117 -29.06 -29.03 -16.04
N ASN A 118 -27.81 -28.92 -15.60
CA ASN A 118 -27.30 -29.62 -14.42
C ASN A 118 -27.78 -28.97 -13.12
N THR A 119 -27.72 -29.74 -12.05
CA THR A 119 -28.13 -29.29 -10.70
C THR A 119 -27.09 -28.39 -9.99
N GLY A 120 -25.86 -28.36 -10.47
CA GLY A 120 -24.75 -27.67 -9.83
C GLY A 120 -24.22 -28.30 -8.53
N LYS A 121 -24.79 -29.42 -8.05
CA LYS A 121 -24.50 -29.98 -6.70
C LYS A 121 -23.14 -30.65 -6.55
N SER A 122 -22.44 -30.88 -7.65
CA SER A 122 -21.09 -31.50 -7.64
C SER A 122 -20.26 -31.01 -8.82
N ALA A 123 -18.96 -31.24 -8.77
CA ALA A 123 -18.05 -30.91 -9.87
C ALA A 123 -18.42 -31.64 -11.20
N THR A 124 -19.00 -32.83 -11.12
CA THR A 124 -19.45 -33.60 -12.30
C THR A 124 -20.82 -33.18 -12.82
N SER A 125 -21.59 -32.44 -12.04
CA SER A 125 -22.88 -31.87 -12.41
C SER A 125 -22.85 -30.34 -12.36
N ALA A 126 -21.71 -29.75 -12.70
CA ALA A 126 -21.50 -28.30 -12.70
C ALA A 126 -22.38 -27.60 -13.74
N VAL A 127 -22.87 -26.42 -13.39
CA VAL A 127 -23.51 -25.50 -14.34
C VAL A 127 -22.48 -24.79 -15.19
N LYS A 128 -22.90 -24.21 -16.31
CA LYS A 128 -21.98 -23.59 -17.27
C LYS A 128 -21.87 -22.06 -17.09
N THR A 129 -22.97 -21.40 -16.80
CA THR A 129 -23.03 -19.94 -16.78
C THR A 129 -23.03 -19.37 -15.37
N LEU A 130 -22.43 -18.20 -15.23
CA LEU A 130 -22.41 -17.44 -13.98
C LEU A 130 -23.83 -17.11 -13.50
N SER A 131 -24.73 -16.73 -14.42
CA SER A 131 -26.12 -16.42 -14.10
C SER A 131 -26.85 -17.61 -13.49
N LYS A 132 -26.66 -18.80 -14.06
CA LYS A 132 -27.28 -20.02 -13.52
C LYS A 132 -26.68 -20.42 -12.16
N ALA A 133 -25.38 -20.24 -11.99
CA ALA A 133 -24.74 -20.51 -10.70
C ALA A 133 -25.27 -19.60 -9.60
N VAL A 134 -25.42 -18.30 -9.88
CA VAL A 134 -25.95 -17.32 -8.91
C VAL A 134 -27.41 -17.63 -8.58
N GLU A 135 -28.24 -17.96 -9.59
CA GLU A 135 -29.62 -18.38 -9.40
C GLU A 135 -29.76 -19.57 -8.43
N LEU A 136 -28.94 -20.62 -8.65
CA LEU A 136 -29.00 -21.84 -7.85
C LEU A 136 -28.36 -21.68 -6.45
N ALA A 137 -27.37 -20.82 -6.30
CA ALA A 137 -26.64 -20.65 -5.04
C ALA A 137 -27.50 -20.01 -3.94
N GLN A 138 -28.47 -19.16 -4.30
CA GLN A 138 -29.39 -18.51 -3.36
C GLN A 138 -28.67 -17.89 -2.13
N GLY A 139 -27.53 -17.24 -2.37
CA GLY A 139 -26.71 -16.67 -1.30
C GLY A 139 -25.69 -17.61 -0.68
N GLY A 140 -25.50 -18.81 -1.24
CA GLY A 140 -24.50 -19.78 -0.83
C GLY A 140 -23.16 -19.66 -1.56
N ASP A 141 -22.37 -20.72 -1.47
CA ASP A 141 -21.04 -20.82 -2.08
C ASP A 141 -21.14 -21.19 -3.56
N ILE A 142 -20.35 -20.52 -4.40
CA ILE A 142 -20.14 -20.89 -5.80
C ILE A 142 -18.68 -21.34 -5.97
N PHE A 143 -18.49 -22.64 -6.20
CA PHE A 143 -17.17 -23.23 -6.43
C PHE A 143 -16.82 -23.18 -7.92
N LEU A 144 -15.83 -22.36 -8.25
CA LEU A 144 -15.36 -22.17 -9.63
C LEU A 144 -14.41 -23.30 -10.02
N LEU A 145 -14.74 -24.07 -11.05
CA LEU A 145 -13.91 -25.12 -11.62
C LEU A 145 -13.00 -24.60 -12.76
N GLY A 146 -13.19 -23.37 -13.19
CA GLY A 146 -12.40 -22.65 -14.16
C GLY A 146 -12.53 -21.16 -13.96
N ARG A 147 -11.68 -20.37 -14.65
CA ARG A 147 -11.76 -18.92 -14.65
C ARG A 147 -13.01 -18.47 -15.40
N VAL A 148 -13.84 -17.67 -14.77
CA VAL A 148 -15.07 -17.11 -15.36
C VAL A 148 -14.71 -15.84 -16.09
N GLU A 149 -15.01 -15.78 -17.39
CA GLU A 149 -14.94 -14.56 -18.18
C GLU A 149 -16.25 -13.77 -18.07
N VAL A 150 -16.10 -12.46 -17.85
CA VAL A 150 -17.22 -11.50 -17.81
C VAL A 150 -16.92 -10.42 -18.86
N ASP A 151 -17.75 -10.35 -19.90
CA ASP A 151 -17.60 -9.45 -21.05
C ASP A 151 -18.77 -8.47 -21.23
N SER A 152 -19.65 -8.39 -20.24
CA SER A 152 -20.87 -7.57 -20.26
C SER A 152 -21.18 -6.97 -18.90
N ASP A 153 -22.11 -6.02 -18.85
CA ASP A 153 -22.57 -5.40 -17.62
C ASP A 153 -23.29 -6.43 -16.75
N ILE A 154 -22.84 -6.59 -15.52
CA ILE A 154 -23.47 -7.48 -14.53
C ILE A 154 -23.34 -6.93 -13.10
N LYS A 155 -24.39 -7.08 -12.32
CA LYS A 155 -24.36 -6.89 -10.87
C LYS A 155 -24.49 -8.24 -10.18
N LEU A 156 -23.50 -8.60 -9.37
CA LEU A 156 -23.46 -9.81 -8.57
C LEU A 156 -23.66 -9.43 -7.10
N SER A 157 -24.49 -10.20 -6.38
CA SER A 157 -24.77 -9.90 -4.98
C SER A 157 -25.05 -11.16 -4.15
N ASN A 158 -24.70 -11.07 -2.87
CA ASN A 158 -25.08 -12.03 -1.83
C ASN A 158 -24.62 -13.48 -2.07
N VAL A 159 -23.47 -13.70 -2.72
CA VAL A 159 -22.87 -15.04 -2.89
C VAL A 159 -21.40 -15.05 -2.49
N THR A 160 -20.87 -16.24 -2.24
CA THR A 160 -19.44 -16.43 -2.00
C THR A 160 -18.81 -17.16 -3.16
N PHE A 161 -17.83 -16.55 -3.82
CA PHE A 161 -17.01 -17.23 -4.83
C PHE A 161 -15.79 -17.87 -4.18
N ARG A 162 -15.58 -19.14 -4.49
CA ARG A 162 -14.48 -19.95 -3.98
C ARG A 162 -13.84 -20.78 -5.09
N PRO A 163 -12.54 -21.08 -5.03
CA PRO A 163 -11.93 -22.00 -5.97
C PRO A 163 -12.48 -23.43 -5.73
N GLY A 164 -12.86 -24.09 -6.81
CA GLY A 164 -13.34 -25.49 -6.76
C GLY A 164 -12.23 -26.53 -6.91
N LYS A 165 -10.98 -26.07 -7.15
CA LYS A 165 -9.78 -26.90 -7.37
C LYS A 165 -8.59 -26.33 -6.61
N SER A 166 -7.58 -27.16 -6.33
CA SER A 166 -6.34 -26.74 -5.67
C SER A 166 -5.40 -25.91 -6.54
N ASN A 167 -5.59 -25.94 -7.88
CA ASN A 167 -4.82 -25.16 -8.83
C ASN A 167 -5.75 -24.58 -9.89
N MET A 168 -5.67 -23.24 -10.11
CA MET A 168 -6.48 -22.51 -11.07
C MET A 168 -5.66 -21.45 -11.78
N SER A 169 -6.10 -21.02 -12.96
CA SER A 169 -5.50 -19.87 -13.67
C SER A 169 -5.98 -18.52 -13.14
N GLY A 170 -7.06 -18.48 -12.38
CA GLY A 170 -7.73 -17.31 -11.81
C GLY A 170 -9.18 -17.64 -11.52
N MET A 171 -9.90 -16.67 -10.97
CA MET A 171 -11.33 -16.81 -10.64
C MET A 171 -12.19 -15.99 -11.58
N LEU A 172 -11.97 -14.68 -11.64
CA LEU A 172 -12.74 -13.76 -12.50
C LEU A 172 -11.81 -13.05 -13.50
N TYR A 173 -12.23 -13.02 -14.74
CA TYR A 173 -11.59 -12.29 -15.83
C TYR A 173 -12.58 -11.33 -16.46
N ILE A 174 -12.43 -10.04 -16.20
CA ILE A 174 -13.34 -9.00 -16.66
C ILE A 174 -12.68 -8.32 -17.85
N SER A 175 -13.14 -8.67 -19.05
CA SER A 175 -12.58 -8.19 -20.33
C SER A 175 -13.35 -7.00 -20.90
N ARG A 176 -14.60 -6.80 -20.46
CA ARG A 176 -15.48 -5.72 -20.88
C ARG A 176 -16.64 -5.54 -19.90
N GLY A 177 -17.32 -4.40 -19.99
CA GLY A 177 -18.54 -4.11 -19.22
C GLY A 177 -18.28 -3.62 -17.82
N LYS A 178 -19.36 -3.30 -17.13
CA LYS A 178 -19.37 -2.80 -15.76
C LYS A 178 -19.79 -3.92 -14.80
N VAL A 179 -18.83 -4.50 -14.11
CA VAL A 179 -19.08 -5.52 -13.10
C VAL A 179 -19.20 -4.86 -11.74
N THR A 180 -20.29 -5.08 -11.03
CA THR A 180 -20.49 -4.61 -9.66
C THR A 180 -20.61 -5.80 -8.73
N LEU A 181 -19.79 -5.80 -7.66
CA LEU A 181 -19.83 -6.77 -6.58
C LEU A 181 -20.38 -6.09 -5.32
N GLU A 182 -21.47 -6.61 -4.76
CA GLU A 182 -22.14 -6.09 -3.57
C GLU A 182 -22.47 -7.24 -2.62
N ASN A 183 -22.06 -7.16 -1.36
CA ASN A 183 -22.18 -8.27 -0.41
C ASN A 183 -21.61 -9.60 -0.95
N ILE A 184 -20.48 -9.54 -1.61
CA ILE A 184 -19.78 -10.69 -2.20
C ILE A 184 -18.57 -11.05 -1.34
N ILE A 185 -18.37 -12.33 -1.10
CA ILE A 185 -17.10 -12.82 -0.56
C ILE A 185 -16.35 -13.55 -1.67
N ILE A 186 -15.09 -13.17 -1.91
CA ILE A 186 -14.19 -13.89 -2.82
C ILE A 186 -12.97 -14.30 -2.02
N ASN A 187 -12.83 -15.58 -1.74
CA ASN A 187 -11.72 -16.08 -0.92
C ASN A 187 -10.99 -17.27 -1.57
N ASN A 188 -9.89 -17.67 -0.96
CA ASN A 188 -9.00 -18.72 -1.47
C ASN A 188 -9.25 -20.11 -0.85
N LYS A 189 -10.47 -20.45 -0.44
CA LYS A 189 -10.76 -21.72 0.22
C LYS A 189 -11.52 -22.68 -0.71
N THR A 190 -10.87 -23.79 -1.07
CA THR A 190 -11.46 -24.91 -1.80
C THR A 190 -12.53 -25.63 -0.97
N PRO A 191 -13.34 -26.53 -1.56
CA PRO A 191 -14.38 -27.29 -0.83
C PRO A 191 -13.83 -28.07 0.38
N ASP A 192 -12.58 -28.54 0.33
CA ASP A 192 -11.90 -29.24 1.42
C ASP A 192 -11.18 -28.29 2.42
N GLY A 193 -11.41 -26.98 2.30
CA GLY A 193 -10.89 -25.95 3.20
C GLY A 193 -9.43 -25.55 2.95
N LYS A 194 -8.75 -26.14 1.97
CA LYS A 194 -7.37 -25.80 1.62
C LYS A 194 -7.29 -24.54 0.78
N SER A 195 -6.09 -23.99 0.62
CA SER A 195 -5.83 -22.86 -0.25
C SER A 195 -5.55 -23.33 -1.68
N CYS A 196 -6.11 -22.61 -2.65
CA CYS A 196 -5.84 -22.79 -4.07
C CYS A 196 -4.52 -22.10 -4.46
N GLN A 197 -3.78 -22.67 -5.39
CA GLN A 197 -2.65 -22.02 -6.05
C GLN A 197 -3.14 -21.42 -7.38
N PHE A 198 -2.87 -20.13 -7.59
CA PHE A 198 -3.21 -19.47 -8.84
C PHE A 198 -1.96 -19.28 -9.70
N SER A 199 -2.05 -19.68 -10.98
CA SER A 199 -0.95 -19.44 -11.94
C SER A 199 -0.97 -18.04 -12.54
N ASN A 200 -2.10 -17.35 -12.42
CA ASN A 200 -2.29 -15.93 -12.74
C ASN A 200 -2.99 -15.25 -11.55
N TYR A 201 -3.54 -14.09 -11.76
CA TYR A 201 -4.21 -13.33 -10.70
C TYR A 201 -5.62 -13.87 -10.42
N PRO A 202 -6.06 -13.90 -9.16
CA PRO A 202 -7.43 -14.30 -8.80
C PRO A 202 -8.49 -13.49 -9.51
N ILE A 203 -8.31 -12.15 -9.56
CA ILE A 203 -9.21 -11.25 -10.29
C ILE A 203 -8.37 -10.42 -11.25
N GLU A 204 -8.75 -10.47 -12.52
CA GLU A 204 -8.12 -9.71 -13.60
C GLU A 204 -9.15 -8.81 -14.28
N VAL A 205 -8.85 -7.51 -14.34
CA VAL A 205 -9.66 -6.49 -15.03
C VAL A 205 -8.81 -5.93 -16.14
N THR A 206 -9.16 -6.18 -17.38
CA THR A 206 -8.33 -5.80 -18.52
C THR A 206 -9.18 -5.34 -19.69
N GLY A 207 -8.71 -4.32 -20.40
CA GLY A 207 -9.39 -3.77 -21.56
C GLY A 207 -10.13 -2.47 -21.27
N ARG A 208 -10.10 -1.61 -22.25
CA ARG A 208 -10.52 -0.19 -22.17
C ARG A 208 -11.93 0.05 -21.64
N LEU A 209 -12.84 -0.91 -21.81
CA LEU A 209 -14.24 -0.82 -21.39
C LEU A 209 -14.53 -1.65 -20.13
N ALA A 210 -13.52 -2.30 -19.55
CA ALA A 210 -13.70 -3.12 -18.37
C ALA A 210 -13.69 -2.25 -17.11
N THR A 211 -14.70 -2.39 -16.29
CA THR A 211 -14.79 -1.70 -14.99
C THR A 211 -15.24 -2.69 -13.93
N LEU A 212 -14.49 -2.77 -12.84
CA LEU A 212 -14.88 -3.50 -11.63
C LEU A 212 -15.25 -2.49 -10.53
N THR A 213 -16.43 -2.60 -9.99
CA THR A 213 -16.88 -1.84 -8.82
C THR A 213 -17.06 -2.78 -7.63
N ILE A 214 -16.35 -2.50 -6.54
CA ILE A 214 -16.42 -3.20 -5.27
C ILE A 214 -17.24 -2.33 -4.34
N ALA A 215 -18.47 -2.77 -4.04
CA ALA A 215 -19.41 -2.06 -3.20
C ALA A 215 -19.43 -2.62 -1.76
N ASP A 216 -20.26 -2.03 -0.93
CA ASP A 216 -20.39 -2.39 0.48
C ASP A 216 -20.67 -3.89 0.70
N GLY A 217 -20.21 -4.41 1.82
CA GLY A 217 -20.36 -5.80 2.21
C GLY A 217 -19.46 -6.78 1.42
N THR A 218 -18.73 -6.31 0.40
CA THR A 218 -17.85 -7.18 -0.38
C THR A 218 -16.49 -7.34 0.32
N GLU A 219 -16.01 -8.58 0.39
CA GLU A 219 -14.68 -8.92 0.90
C GLU A 219 -13.91 -9.76 -0.13
N ILE A 220 -12.71 -9.31 -0.50
CA ILE A 220 -11.84 -9.96 -1.48
C ILE A 220 -10.52 -10.34 -0.82
N GLY A 221 -10.13 -11.60 -0.89
CA GLY A 221 -8.90 -12.13 -0.33
C GLY A 221 -9.08 -12.83 1.02
N PRO A 222 -7.97 -13.23 1.68
CA PRO A 222 -6.60 -13.14 1.17
C PRO A 222 -6.29 -14.18 0.08
N PHE A 223 -5.32 -13.85 -0.78
CA PHE A 223 -4.79 -14.78 -1.80
C PHE A 223 -3.27 -14.95 -1.63
N PRO A 224 -2.82 -15.92 -0.83
CA PRO A 224 -1.40 -16.12 -0.57
C PRO A 224 -0.58 -16.29 -1.85
N GLY A 225 0.48 -15.49 -2.00
CA GLY A 225 1.35 -15.54 -3.17
C GLY A 225 0.85 -14.84 -4.43
N ASN A 226 -0.29 -14.13 -4.35
CA ASN A 226 -0.86 -13.37 -5.47
C ASN A 226 -1.35 -12.01 -5.03
N SER A 227 -1.29 -11.01 -5.94
CA SER A 227 -2.07 -9.79 -5.82
C SER A 227 -3.57 -10.14 -5.89
N CYS A 228 -4.41 -9.50 -5.10
CA CYS A 228 -5.84 -9.80 -5.14
C CYS A 228 -6.46 -9.45 -6.48
N ILE A 229 -6.09 -8.28 -7.02
CA ILE A 229 -6.64 -7.73 -8.26
C ILE A 229 -5.50 -7.18 -9.12
N ILE A 230 -5.45 -7.57 -10.39
CA ILE A 230 -4.73 -6.84 -11.42
C ILE A 230 -5.69 -6.01 -12.26
N VAL A 231 -5.29 -4.78 -12.57
CA VAL A 231 -6.04 -3.87 -13.43
C VAL A 231 -5.11 -3.29 -14.49
N SER A 232 -5.47 -3.46 -15.78
CA SER A 232 -4.57 -3.12 -16.90
C SER A 232 -5.32 -2.70 -18.18
N HIS A 233 -4.58 -2.18 -19.18
CA HIS A 233 -5.10 -1.84 -20.51
C HIS A 233 -6.28 -0.87 -20.48
N ASP A 234 -6.10 0.29 -19.83
CA ASP A 234 -7.08 1.37 -19.68
C ASP A 234 -8.37 0.97 -18.93
N SER A 235 -8.35 -0.14 -18.20
CA SER A 235 -9.47 -0.56 -17.37
C SER A 235 -9.54 0.21 -16.05
N THR A 236 -10.66 0.04 -15.35
CA THR A 236 -10.92 0.78 -14.10
C THR A 236 -11.35 -0.15 -12.97
N VAL A 237 -10.78 0.08 -11.78
CA VAL A 237 -11.29 -0.48 -10.52
C VAL A 237 -11.80 0.65 -9.64
N ASN A 238 -13.05 0.52 -9.15
CA ASN A 238 -13.65 1.41 -8.18
C ASN A 238 -13.87 0.64 -6.86
N LEU A 239 -13.20 1.04 -5.80
CA LEU A 239 -13.49 0.60 -4.44
C LEU A 239 -14.42 1.67 -3.80
N ASN A 240 -15.73 1.41 -3.82
CA ASN A 240 -16.73 2.32 -3.27
C ASN A 240 -17.08 1.99 -1.82
N GLY A 241 -16.80 0.74 -1.41
CA GLY A 241 -16.97 0.19 -0.07
C GLY A 241 -16.24 -1.16 0.02
N GLY A 242 -16.61 -2.03 0.93
CA GLY A 242 -16.01 -3.36 1.03
C GLY A 242 -14.54 -3.38 1.45
N LYS A 243 -13.91 -4.54 1.33
CA LYS A 243 -12.53 -4.77 1.80
C LYS A 243 -11.74 -5.61 0.80
N ILE A 244 -10.49 -5.22 0.58
CA ILE A 244 -9.47 -6.02 -0.09
C ILE A 244 -8.45 -6.41 0.98
N LEU A 245 -8.41 -7.69 1.32
CA LEU A 245 -7.69 -8.20 2.49
C LEU A 245 -6.48 -9.02 2.07
N GLY A 246 -5.35 -8.77 2.72
CA GLY A 246 -4.10 -9.46 2.51
C GLY A 246 -3.77 -10.50 3.57
N ASP A 247 -2.67 -11.21 3.32
CA ASP A 247 -2.01 -12.09 4.26
C ASP A 247 -0.54 -11.65 4.40
N LYS A 248 -0.19 -11.07 5.53
CA LYS A 248 1.18 -10.56 5.80
C LYS A 248 2.26 -11.63 5.76
N GLN A 249 1.90 -12.90 5.80
CA GLN A 249 2.86 -14.01 5.79
C GLN A 249 3.36 -14.36 4.38
N ASN A 250 2.61 -13.97 3.35
CA ASN A 250 2.93 -14.28 1.97
C ASN A 250 3.19 -13.00 1.17
N THR A 251 4.46 -12.79 0.84
CA THR A 251 4.91 -11.60 0.10
C THR A 251 4.81 -11.84 -1.41
N VAL A 252 4.14 -10.93 -2.11
CA VAL A 252 4.11 -10.87 -3.57
C VAL A 252 5.14 -9.87 -4.08
N GLU A 253 5.43 -9.88 -5.37
CA GLU A 253 6.40 -8.94 -5.94
C GLU A 253 5.80 -7.53 -6.05
N TYR A 254 4.61 -7.40 -6.62
CA TYR A 254 3.95 -6.12 -6.88
C TYR A 254 2.51 -6.12 -6.38
N GLY A 255 2.07 -5.01 -5.76
CA GLY A 255 0.68 -4.69 -5.47
C GLY A 255 -0.09 -5.77 -4.74
N GLY A 256 0.17 -5.99 -3.44
CA GLY A 256 -0.50 -7.06 -2.69
C GLY A 256 -2.02 -6.99 -2.77
N GLY A 257 -2.61 -5.79 -2.63
CA GLY A 257 -4.03 -5.56 -2.83
C GLY A 257 -4.38 -5.39 -4.31
N ILE A 258 -3.80 -4.37 -4.95
CA ILE A 258 -4.07 -4.01 -6.34
C ILE A 258 -2.74 -3.78 -7.08
N TYR A 259 -2.58 -4.46 -8.21
CA TYR A 259 -1.54 -4.20 -9.19
C TYR A 259 -2.17 -3.44 -10.37
N ALA A 260 -1.76 -2.17 -10.57
CA ALA A 260 -2.28 -1.31 -11.63
C ALA A 260 -1.19 -0.98 -12.66
N GLU A 261 -1.45 -1.29 -13.94
CA GLU A 261 -0.58 -0.99 -15.06
C GLU A 261 -1.38 -0.42 -16.23
N HIS A 262 -1.08 0.82 -16.66
CA HIS A 262 -1.87 1.54 -17.67
C HIS A 262 -3.37 1.51 -17.34
N ALA A 263 -3.76 1.93 -16.11
CA ALA A 263 -5.11 1.74 -15.61
C ALA A 263 -5.54 2.88 -14.66
N THR A 264 -6.78 2.80 -14.21
CA THR A 264 -7.32 3.73 -13.20
C THR A 264 -7.83 2.97 -11.99
N VAL A 265 -7.40 3.41 -10.80
CA VAL A 265 -7.92 2.92 -9.52
C VAL A 265 -8.53 4.09 -8.75
N ASN A 266 -9.82 4.00 -8.44
CA ASN A 266 -10.53 4.97 -7.62
C ASN A 266 -10.89 4.32 -6.28
N VAL A 267 -10.33 4.83 -5.19
CA VAL A 267 -10.70 4.46 -3.82
C VAL A 267 -11.62 5.55 -3.29
N ASN A 268 -12.92 5.28 -3.32
CA ASN A 268 -13.96 6.21 -2.87
C ASN A 268 -14.44 5.89 -1.45
N GLY A 269 -14.20 4.66 -0.99
CA GLY A 269 -14.55 4.13 0.32
C GLY A 269 -13.85 2.79 0.56
N GLY A 270 -14.26 2.06 1.60
CA GLY A 270 -13.73 0.73 1.90
C GLY A 270 -12.29 0.69 2.41
N THR A 271 -11.68 -0.50 2.35
CA THR A 271 -10.35 -0.72 2.97
C THR A 271 -9.48 -1.64 2.10
N ILE A 272 -8.19 -1.29 1.98
CA ILE A 272 -7.13 -2.14 1.40
C ILE A 272 -6.11 -2.38 2.51
N SER A 273 -6.05 -3.61 3.05
CA SER A 273 -5.25 -3.81 4.25
C SER A 273 -4.64 -5.21 4.41
N GLY A 274 -3.57 -5.28 5.20
CA GLY A 274 -2.95 -6.53 5.60
C GLY A 274 -2.10 -7.20 4.51
N HIS A 275 -1.73 -6.47 3.46
CA HIS A 275 -0.95 -7.01 2.35
C HIS A 275 0.56 -6.94 2.59
N SER A 276 1.28 -7.90 1.99
CA SER A 276 2.74 -7.92 1.94
C SER A 276 3.21 -7.99 0.49
N ALA A 277 4.12 -7.08 0.08
CA ALA A 277 4.71 -7.06 -1.25
C ALA A 277 6.17 -6.60 -1.22
N THR A 278 6.92 -6.83 -2.28
CA THR A 278 8.20 -6.16 -2.47
C THR A 278 7.96 -4.68 -2.79
N TYR A 279 7.00 -4.40 -3.68
CA TYR A 279 6.64 -3.05 -4.12
C TYR A 279 5.13 -2.84 -4.04
N GLY A 280 4.68 -1.79 -3.31
CA GLY A 280 3.27 -1.44 -3.21
C GLY A 280 2.45 -2.46 -2.42
N GLY A 281 2.61 -2.53 -1.11
CA GLY A 281 1.86 -3.48 -0.28
C GLY A 281 0.36 -3.40 -0.53
N GLY A 282 -0.24 -2.21 -0.43
CA GLY A 282 -1.63 -1.96 -0.77
C GLY A 282 -1.84 -1.85 -2.28
N ILE A 283 -1.20 -0.85 -2.91
CA ILE A 283 -1.35 -0.55 -4.35
C ILE A 283 0.03 -0.38 -4.98
N PHE A 284 0.27 -1.11 -6.07
CA PHE A 284 1.33 -0.83 -7.04
C PHE A 284 0.74 -0.13 -8.25
N SER A 285 1.44 0.89 -8.76
CA SER A 285 0.99 1.72 -9.88
C SER A 285 2.13 1.99 -10.85
N SER A 286 1.95 1.63 -12.11
CA SER A 286 2.85 1.95 -13.23
C SER A 286 2.04 2.52 -14.38
N TYR A 287 2.41 3.71 -14.89
CA TYR A 287 1.67 4.43 -15.93
C TYR A 287 0.16 4.57 -15.64
N SER A 288 -0.21 4.71 -14.38
CA SER A 288 -1.62 4.61 -13.95
C SER A 288 -2.08 5.83 -13.16
N ASN A 289 -3.40 5.97 -13.05
CA ASN A 289 -4.03 7.03 -12.27
C ASN A 289 -4.65 6.44 -11.00
N ILE A 290 -4.13 6.82 -9.83
CA ILE A 290 -4.64 6.42 -8.53
C ILE A 290 -5.35 7.62 -7.89
N LYS A 291 -6.63 7.48 -7.59
CA LYS A 291 -7.44 8.53 -6.97
C LYS A 291 -8.00 8.03 -5.65
N ILE A 292 -7.59 8.66 -4.57
CA ILE A 292 -8.08 8.39 -3.21
C ILE A 292 -9.03 9.53 -2.83
N ASN A 293 -10.32 9.26 -2.96
CA ASN A 293 -11.38 10.19 -2.61
C ASN A 293 -11.95 9.91 -1.22
N GLY A 294 -11.69 8.72 -0.68
CA GLY A 294 -12.13 8.24 0.63
C GLY A 294 -11.49 6.91 0.96
N GLY A 295 -12.03 6.19 1.95
CA GLY A 295 -11.55 4.87 2.35
C GLY A 295 -10.21 4.88 3.09
N THR A 296 -9.66 3.67 3.29
CA THR A 296 -8.44 3.48 4.08
C THR A 296 -7.48 2.48 3.42
N ILE A 297 -6.21 2.87 3.33
CA ILE A 297 -5.12 1.98 2.93
C ILE A 297 -4.24 1.78 4.16
N SER A 298 -4.33 0.60 4.80
CA SER A 298 -3.72 0.42 6.12
C SER A 298 -3.03 -0.91 6.32
N ASP A 299 -2.12 -0.92 7.29
CA ASP A 299 -1.49 -2.14 7.81
C ASP A 299 -0.80 -2.99 6.75
N ASN A 300 -0.43 -2.38 5.61
CA ASN A 300 0.31 -3.04 4.57
C ASN A 300 1.81 -2.95 4.84
N GLN A 301 2.57 -3.93 4.34
CA GLN A 301 4.02 -3.93 4.45
C GLN A 301 4.68 -4.19 3.09
N SER A 302 5.85 -3.56 2.88
CA SER A 302 6.65 -3.78 1.67
C SER A 302 8.09 -3.31 1.87
N ILE A 303 8.92 -3.60 0.88
CA ILE A 303 10.25 -2.99 0.82
C ILE A 303 10.14 -1.52 0.43
N ARG A 304 9.25 -1.16 -0.53
CA ARG A 304 9.00 0.23 -0.94
C ARG A 304 7.51 0.49 -1.15
N GLY A 305 7.03 1.63 -0.62
CA GLY A 305 5.68 2.11 -0.85
C GLY A 305 4.59 1.19 -0.29
N SER A 306 4.58 0.96 1.02
CA SER A 306 3.66 -0.02 1.60
C SER A 306 2.19 0.33 1.43
N GLY A 307 1.81 1.60 1.53
CA GLY A 307 0.47 2.04 1.17
C GLY A 307 0.32 2.07 -0.35
N ILE A 308 1.07 2.94 -1.01
CA ILE A 308 1.07 3.15 -2.47
C ILE A 308 2.51 3.23 -2.97
N TYR A 309 2.82 2.48 -4.02
CA TYR A 309 4.06 2.58 -4.79
C TYR A 309 3.72 3.00 -6.22
N ALA A 310 4.16 4.19 -6.63
CA ALA A 310 3.83 4.78 -7.93
C ALA A 310 5.09 5.09 -8.73
N ILE A 311 5.15 4.57 -9.96
CA ILE A 311 6.30 4.74 -10.86
C ILE A 311 5.85 5.06 -12.29
N ASN A 312 6.82 5.45 -13.14
CA ASN A 312 6.64 5.56 -14.58
C ASN A 312 5.45 6.46 -14.97
N ASP A 313 5.54 7.76 -14.69
CA ASP A 313 4.51 8.75 -15.00
C ASP A 313 3.12 8.45 -14.40
N SER A 314 3.09 7.72 -13.27
CA SER A 314 1.85 7.53 -12.53
C SER A 314 1.41 8.83 -11.85
N ASN A 315 0.08 9.03 -11.77
CA ASN A 315 -0.51 10.16 -11.07
C ASN A 315 -1.27 9.68 -9.84
N VAL A 316 -0.90 10.16 -8.67
CA VAL A 316 -1.57 9.88 -7.40
C VAL A 316 -2.28 11.14 -6.93
N SER A 317 -3.59 11.09 -6.75
CA SER A 317 -4.39 12.21 -6.27
C SER A 317 -5.16 11.82 -5.01
N LEU A 318 -4.95 12.56 -3.92
CA LEU A 318 -5.65 12.38 -2.66
C LEU A 318 -6.59 13.57 -2.44
N LYS A 319 -7.89 13.30 -2.43
CA LYS A 319 -8.96 14.27 -2.12
C LYS A 319 -9.67 13.97 -0.81
N GLY A 320 -9.39 12.81 -0.22
CA GLY A 320 -9.92 12.34 1.06
C GLY A 320 -9.26 11.03 1.45
N GLY A 321 -9.80 10.38 2.49
CA GLY A 321 -9.33 9.08 2.96
C GLY A 321 -8.04 9.08 3.76
N SER A 322 -7.59 7.90 4.12
CA SER A 322 -6.45 7.70 5.04
C SER A 322 -5.46 6.67 4.53
N ILE A 323 -4.18 7.00 4.59
CA ILE A 323 -3.06 6.07 4.39
C ILE A 323 -2.34 5.95 5.74
N ILE A 324 -2.54 4.82 6.44
CA ILE A 324 -2.23 4.73 7.87
C ILE A 324 -1.60 3.38 8.25
N HIS A 325 -0.67 3.39 9.23
CA HIS A 325 -0.04 2.19 9.79
C HIS A 325 0.68 1.30 8.77
N ASN A 326 1.08 1.84 7.62
CA ASN A 326 1.86 1.08 6.66
C ASN A 326 3.35 1.07 7.05
N LYS A 327 4.05 -0.04 6.76
CA LYS A 327 5.44 -0.23 7.15
C LYS A 327 6.32 -0.64 5.98
N SER A 328 7.42 0.11 5.72
CA SER A 328 8.35 -0.19 4.62
C SER A 328 9.81 0.16 4.94
N GLY A 329 10.70 -0.07 3.98
CA GLY A 329 12.06 0.45 3.97
C GLY A 329 12.15 1.88 3.43
N GLN A 330 11.26 2.27 2.51
CA GLN A 330 11.18 3.61 1.93
C GLN A 330 9.72 3.96 1.57
N GLY A 331 9.27 5.19 1.93
CA GLY A 331 7.95 5.69 1.59
C GLY A 331 6.81 4.82 2.15
N ALA A 332 6.70 4.72 3.47
CA ALA A 332 5.76 3.77 4.07
C ALA A 332 4.31 4.08 3.70
N GLY A 333 3.90 5.35 3.70
CA GLY A 333 2.60 5.76 3.18
C GLY A 333 2.58 5.73 1.66
N VAL A 334 3.43 6.56 1.02
CA VAL A 334 3.48 6.74 -0.45
C VAL A 334 4.93 6.79 -0.91
N TYR A 335 5.26 6.04 -1.94
CA TYR A 335 6.52 6.09 -2.67
C TYR A 335 6.26 6.51 -4.11
N LEU A 336 6.99 7.51 -4.59
CA LEU A 336 6.93 7.96 -5.98
C LEU A 336 8.32 7.95 -6.64
N SER A 337 8.38 7.42 -7.87
CA SER A 337 9.53 7.55 -8.75
C SER A 337 9.07 7.94 -10.14
N ILE A 338 9.59 9.07 -10.66
CA ILE A 338 9.19 9.61 -11.96
C ILE A 338 7.65 9.72 -12.05
N SER A 339 7.04 10.33 -11.03
CA SER A 339 5.57 10.31 -10.86
C SER A 339 5.09 11.58 -10.16
N LYS A 340 3.77 11.78 -10.09
CA LYS A 340 3.18 12.97 -9.49
C LYS A 340 2.24 12.64 -8.34
N LEU A 341 2.29 13.49 -7.31
CA LEU A 341 1.37 13.43 -6.17
C LEU A 341 0.66 14.79 -6.03
N PHE A 342 -0.65 14.72 -5.91
CA PHE A 342 -1.48 15.88 -5.62
C PHE A 342 -2.38 15.60 -4.42
N ILE A 343 -2.28 16.44 -3.37
CA ILE A 343 -3.10 16.33 -2.15
C ILE A 343 -3.84 17.64 -1.97
N ASN A 344 -5.18 17.61 -2.09
CA ASN A 344 -6.02 18.80 -1.94
C ASN A 344 -7.33 18.57 -1.18
N GLY A 345 -7.39 17.56 -0.32
CA GLY A 345 -8.56 17.31 0.52
C GLY A 345 -8.24 17.54 2.01
N GLU A 346 -9.04 18.38 2.67
CA GLU A 346 -8.88 18.64 4.12
C GLU A 346 -8.96 17.35 4.98
N SER A 347 -9.76 16.38 4.55
CA SER A 347 -9.91 15.07 5.20
C SER A 347 -8.80 14.08 4.88
N CYS A 348 -7.87 14.40 3.97
CA CYS A 348 -6.74 13.53 3.64
C CYS A 348 -5.81 13.33 4.83
N GLN A 349 -5.46 12.08 5.10
CA GLN A 349 -4.55 11.73 6.19
C GLN A 349 -3.47 10.76 5.70
N ILE A 350 -2.20 11.14 5.86
CA ILE A 350 -1.06 10.24 5.77
C ILE A 350 -0.45 10.19 7.16
N THR A 351 -0.75 9.13 7.92
CA THR A 351 -0.47 9.16 9.36
C THR A 351 0.02 7.82 9.91
N GLN A 352 0.90 7.87 10.91
CA GLN A 352 1.40 6.69 11.61
C GLN A 352 2.04 5.64 10.70
N ASN A 353 2.56 6.06 9.53
CA ASN A 353 3.34 5.19 8.67
C ASN A 353 4.79 5.18 9.13
N THR A 354 5.46 4.03 9.02
CA THR A 354 6.80 3.86 9.58
C THR A 354 7.73 3.23 8.55
N VAL A 355 8.85 3.89 8.26
CA VAL A 355 9.95 3.25 7.56
C VAL A 355 10.98 2.75 8.56
N THR A 356 11.50 1.55 8.28
CA THR A 356 12.51 0.87 9.08
C THR A 356 13.69 0.46 8.23
N THR A 357 14.82 0.24 8.86
CA THR A 357 16.03 -0.26 8.18
C THR A 357 16.10 -1.78 8.11
N GLU A 358 15.15 -2.48 8.76
CA GLU A 358 15.09 -3.95 8.83
C GLU A 358 13.77 -4.51 8.27
N PRO A 359 13.76 -5.65 7.56
CA PRO A 359 14.88 -6.29 6.87
C PRO A 359 15.03 -5.69 5.46
N SER A 360 16.10 -4.97 5.23
CA SER A 360 16.30 -4.28 3.97
C SER A 360 17.64 -4.66 3.34
N PRO A 361 17.73 -4.81 2.01
CA PRO A 361 19.02 -4.87 1.34
C PRO A 361 19.89 -3.68 1.75
N LYS A 362 21.21 -3.86 1.79
CA LYS A 362 22.21 -2.89 2.27
C LYS A 362 22.09 -1.46 1.72
N ASP A 363 21.24 -1.25 0.70
CA ASP A 363 21.05 0.04 0.01
C ASP A 363 19.77 0.78 0.41
N MET A 364 18.96 0.26 1.35
CA MET A 364 17.71 0.90 1.77
C MET A 364 17.90 1.69 3.05
N ARG A 365 17.72 2.97 2.90
CA ARG A 365 18.02 3.95 3.94
C ARG A 365 16.73 4.48 4.52
N GLY A 366 15.99 3.82 5.38
CA GLY A 366 14.84 4.31 6.13
C GLY A 366 14.39 5.75 5.83
N GLU A 367 13.75 5.99 4.67
CA GLU A 367 13.50 7.33 4.16
C GLU A 367 12.02 7.56 3.85
N GLY A 368 11.48 8.74 4.23
CA GLY A 368 10.11 9.14 3.96
C GLY A 368 9.09 8.32 4.73
N GLY A 369 8.96 8.54 6.03
CA GLY A 369 7.98 7.83 6.86
C GLY A 369 6.56 7.94 6.31
N GLY A 370 6.14 9.14 5.93
CA GLY A 370 4.89 9.38 5.21
C GLY A 370 5.03 9.22 3.72
N ILE A 371 5.91 10.03 3.09
CA ILE A 371 6.06 10.17 1.64
C ILE A 371 7.55 10.13 1.27
N TYR A 372 7.88 9.35 0.25
CA TYR A 372 9.19 9.37 -0.40
C TYR A 372 9.04 9.73 -1.87
N LEU A 373 9.85 10.66 -2.34
CA LEU A 373 9.90 11.11 -3.73
C LEU A 373 11.31 10.98 -4.28
N ILE A 374 11.42 10.45 -5.50
CA ILE A 374 12.64 10.49 -6.30
C ILE A 374 12.29 10.81 -7.75
N TYR A 375 12.94 11.83 -8.33
CA TYR A 375 12.64 12.35 -9.67
C TYR A 375 11.15 12.63 -9.89
N SER A 376 10.48 13.15 -8.86
CA SER A 376 9.01 13.23 -8.79
C SER A 376 8.55 14.64 -8.39
N GLU A 377 7.26 14.88 -8.51
CA GLU A 377 6.64 16.14 -8.13
C GLU A 377 5.50 15.89 -7.12
N ALA A 378 5.48 16.69 -6.05
CA ALA A 378 4.38 16.69 -5.09
C ALA A 378 3.86 18.12 -4.88
N GLU A 379 2.55 18.27 -5.00
CA GLU A 379 1.82 19.48 -4.64
C GLU A 379 0.81 19.14 -3.53
N ILE A 380 0.95 19.82 -2.39
CA ILE A 380 0.17 19.58 -1.18
C ILE A 380 -0.52 20.88 -0.78
N GLU A 381 -1.83 20.97 -1.04
CA GLU A 381 -2.63 22.19 -0.81
C GLU A 381 -3.41 22.14 0.50
N SER A 382 -3.70 20.93 1.00
CA SER A 382 -4.44 20.72 2.24
C SER A 382 -4.21 19.31 2.77
N GLY A 383 -4.85 18.96 3.89
CA GLY A 383 -4.73 17.65 4.51
C GLY A 383 -3.67 17.58 5.60
N THR A 384 -3.48 16.40 6.16
CA THR A 384 -2.62 16.19 7.34
C THR A 384 -1.63 15.05 7.10
N ILE A 385 -0.33 15.36 7.29
CA ILE A 385 0.77 14.39 7.32
C ILE A 385 1.28 14.37 8.76
N ASN A 386 0.97 13.31 9.52
CA ASN A 386 1.10 13.35 10.96
C ASN A 386 1.63 12.04 11.56
N LYS A 387 2.47 12.12 12.58
CA LYS A 387 2.97 10.96 13.34
C LYS A 387 3.63 9.88 12.46
N ASN A 388 4.17 10.24 11.30
CA ASN A 388 4.95 9.32 10.51
C ASN A 388 6.39 9.27 11.03
N THR A 389 7.05 8.12 10.88
CA THR A 389 8.37 7.89 11.46
C THR A 389 9.35 7.34 10.43
N ALA A 390 10.52 7.96 10.34
CA ALA A 390 11.67 7.47 9.61
C ALA A 390 12.74 6.99 10.60
N ILE A 391 12.87 5.66 10.76
CA ILE A 391 13.84 5.07 11.68
C ILE A 391 15.21 5.01 11.00
N ALA A 392 16.25 5.47 11.68
CA ALA A 392 17.65 5.35 11.26
C ALA A 392 18.23 3.98 11.66
N ALA A 393 19.23 3.53 10.89
CA ALA A 393 20.06 2.40 11.32
C ALA A 393 20.90 2.78 12.56
N ALA A 394 21.34 1.77 13.28
CA ALA A 394 22.36 1.98 14.29
C ALA A 394 23.64 2.56 13.64
N PRO A 395 24.41 3.41 14.37
CA PRO A 395 25.67 3.91 13.85
C PRO A 395 26.61 2.76 13.46
N ASP A 396 27.31 2.92 12.34
CA ASP A 396 28.36 2.00 11.92
C ASP A 396 29.60 2.13 12.81
N GLU A 397 30.65 1.36 12.54
CA GLU A 397 31.93 1.36 13.26
C GLU A 397 32.60 2.75 13.30
N ASN A 398 32.28 3.62 12.34
CA ASN A 398 32.80 4.98 12.24
C ASN A 398 31.86 6.02 12.85
N GLY A 399 30.73 5.58 13.43
CA GLY A 399 29.69 6.46 14.01
C GLY A 399 28.75 7.07 13.00
N ASN A 400 28.78 6.64 11.70
CA ASN A 400 27.87 7.15 10.70
C ASN A 400 26.49 6.56 10.85
N ILE A 401 25.48 7.41 10.85
CA ILE A 401 24.07 7.02 10.92
C ILE A 401 23.49 7.00 9.50
N GLN A 402 22.97 5.85 9.08
CA GLN A 402 22.31 5.71 7.79
C GLN A 402 20.80 5.74 7.93
N GLY A 403 20.12 6.38 6.96
CA GLY A 403 18.66 6.50 6.95
C GLY A 403 18.12 7.44 8.01
N GLY A 404 16.85 7.25 8.36
CA GLY A 404 16.13 8.13 9.26
C GLY A 404 15.92 9.51 8.67
N LEU A 405 15.58 9.60 7.38
CA LEU A 405 15.47 10.85 6.64
C LEU A 405 14.01 11.17 6.30
N GLY A 406 13.56 12.38 6.67
CA GLY A 406 12.23 12.86 6.37
C GLY A 406 11.12 12.09 7.06
N GLY A 407 10.83 12.40 8.31
CA GLY A 407 9.76 11.73 9.06
C GLY A 407 8.41 11.81 8.36
N ALA A 408 8.05 12.98 7.83
CA ALA A 408 6.90 13.16 6.96
C ALA A 408 7.25 12.92 5.50
N ILE A 409 8.22 13.68 4.95
CA ILE A 409 8.56 13.72 3.54
C ILE A 409 10.07 13.60 3.36
N SER A 410 10.52 12.68 2.52
CA SER A 410 11.87 12.64 1.98
C SER A 410 11.80 12.84 0.47
N ALA A 411 12.47 13.88 -0.05
CA ALA A 411 12.43 14.25 -1.46
C ALA A 411 13.85 14.34 -2.03
N LYS A 412 14.15 13.50 -3.02
CA LYS A 412 15.43 13.50 -3.73
C LYS A 412 15.22 13.82 -5.18
N TYR A 413 15.98 14.79 -5.70
CA TYR A 413 15.91 15.19 -7.12
C TYR A 413 14.47 15.48 -7.55
N SER A 414 13.71 16.12 -6.65
CA SER A 414 12.26 16.22 -6.73
C SER A 414 11.78 17.62 -6.42
N ARG A 415 10.58 17.94 -6.87
CA ARG A 415 9.90 19.18 -6.55
C ARG A 415 8.81 18.92 -5.53
N VAL A 416 8.81 19.70 -4.44
CA VAL A 416 7.75 19.69 -3.43
C VAL A 416 7.22 21.11 -3.25
N THR A 417 5.91 21.27 -3.36
CA THR A 417 5.23 22.54 -3.07
C THR A 417 4.18 22.32 -2.00
N ILE A 418 4.26 23.10 -0.91
CA ILE A 418 3.35 23.08 0.22
C ILE A 418 2.58 24.38 0.25
N LYS A 419 1.25 24.29 0.25
CA LYS A 419 0.35 25.44 0.16
C LYS A 419 -0.80 25.34 1.19
N GLY A 420 -1.63 26.39 1.19
CA GLY A 420 -2.95 26.42 1.82
C GLY A 420 -2.95 25.96 3.26
N ASP A 421 -3.87 25.06 3.61
CA ASP A 421 -4.10 24.59 4.98
C ASP A 421 -3.41 23.25 5.30
N THR A 422 -2.33 22.93 4.59
CA THR A 422 -1.53 21.72 4.82
C THR A 422 -0.98 21.69 6.25
N LYS A 423 -1.07 20.52 6.90
CA LYS A 423 -0.56 20.30 8.27
C LYS A 423 0.46 19.16 8.27
N ILE A 424 1.73 19.49 8.50
CA ILE A 424 2.83 18.53 8.66
C ILE A 424 3.29 18.58 10.11
N ARG A 425 2.86 17.60 10.93
CA ARG A 425 3.05 17.72 12.37
C ARG A 425 3.38 16.41 13.05
N ASN A 426 4.12 16.51 14.17
CA ASN A 426 4.44 15.37 15.05
C ASN A 426 5.09 14.19 14.28
N ASN A 427 5.78 14.43 13.18
CA ASN A 427 6.54 13.40 12.48
C ASN A 427 7.94 13.29 13.10
N SER A 428 8.57 12.13 12.96
CA SER A 428 9.86 11.86 13.59
C SER A 428 10.85 11.27 12.60
N ALA A 429 12.09 11.77 12.64
CA ALA A 429 13.21 11.22 11.89
C ALA A 429 14.38 10.85 12.82
N GLY A 430 15.01 9.72 12.58
CA GLY A 430 16.13 9.25 13.38
C GLY A 430 17.43 10.00 13.10
N ASN A 431 17.56 10.68 11.97
CA ASN A 431 18.79 11.34 11.55
C ASN A 431 18.59 12.78 11.07
N ARG A 432 17.81 13.00 9.97
CA ARG A 432 17.67 14.34 9.38
C ARG A 432 16.25 14.59 8.88
N GLY A 433 15.80 15.85 9.00
CA GLY A 433 14.49 16.29 8.52
C GLY A 433 13.34 15.66 9.29
N GLY A 434 13.07 16.07 10.51
CA GLY A 434 11.95 15.56 11.30
C GLY A 434 10.62 15.63 10.56
N ALA A 435 10.35 16.76 9.91
CA ALA A 435 9.27 16.86 8.94
C ALA A 435 9.76 16.55 7.53
N ILE A 436 10.65 17.37 6.96
CA ILE A 436 11.05 17.32 5.56
C ILE A 436 12.55 17.17 5.42
N TYR A 437 12.97 16.15 4.67
CA TYR A 437 14.32 16.02 4.13
C TYR A 437 14.27 16.24 2.63
N THR A 438 15.16 17.04 2.08
CA THR A 438 15.27 17.24 0.63
C THR A 438 16.73 17.28 0.19
N GLU A 439 17.01 16.61 -0.93
CA GLU A 439 18.37 16.42 -1.46
C GLU A 439 18.42 16.70 -2.95
N GLY A 440 19.36 17.55 -3.36
CA GLY A 440 19.79 17.75 -4.74
C GLY A 440 21.24 17.33 -4.95
N THR A 441 21.65 17.22 -6.20
CA THR A 441 23.06 17.02 -6.60
C THR A 441 23.44 18.05 -7.67
N ASN A 442 24.69 18.06 -8.11
CA ASN A 442 25.13 18.92 -9.20
C ASN A 442 24.40 18.70 -10.53
N ASN A 443 23.89 17.51 -10.75
CA ASN A 443 23.24 17.13 -12.00
C ASN A 443 21.72 17.11 -11.89
N ASP A 444 21.19 16.84 -10.69
CA ASP A 444 19.75 16.66 -10.45
C ASP A 444 19.29 17.64 -9.38
N SER A 445 18.42 18.57 -9.76
CA SER A 445 17.94 19.61 -8.87
C SER A 445 16.79 19.12 -7.98
N SER A 446 16.74 19.68 -6.77
CA SER A 446 15.55 19.62 -5.92
C SER A 446 15.01 21.02 -5.67
N LEU A 447 13.69 21.13 -5.55
CA LEU A 447 13.01 22.38 -5.22
C LEU A 447 11.98 22.14 -4.13
N LEU A 448 12.11 22.89 -3.04
CA LEU A 448 11.11 22.94 -1.97
C LEU A 448 10.50 24.34 -1.91
N ASN A 449 9.22 24.46 -2.24
CA ASN A 449 8.45 25.68 -2.07
C ASN A 449 7.49 25.52 -0.89
N ILE A 450 7.52 26.48 0.04
CA ILE A 450 6.55 26.60 1.13
C ILE A 450 5.82 27.91 0.93
N GLU A 451 4.62 27.84 0.41
CA GLU A 451 3.75 28.98 0.09
C GLU A 451 2.61 29.12 1.12
N GLY A 452 2.47 28.14 2.03
CA GLY A 452 1.43 28.09 3.07
C GLY A 452 1.61 26.88 3.98
N GLY A 453 0.57 26.58 4.79
CA GLY A 453 0.55 25.45 5.67
C GLY A 453 1.25 25.64 7.01
N THR A 454 1.25 24.59 7.83
CA THR A 454 1.89 24.56 9.14
C THR A 454 2.79 23.33 9.28
N ILE A 455 4.06 23.56 9.63
CA ILE A 455 5.05 22.52 9.93
C ILE A 455 5.39 22.65 11.41
N SER A 456 4.86 21.74 12.26
CA SER A 456 4.98 21.91 13.71
C SER A 456 5.11 20.61 14.50
N GLY A 457 5.81 20.68 15.64
CA GLY A 457 5.95 19.58 16.58
C GLY A 457 6.68 18.36 15.99
N ASN A 458 7.44 18.56 14.91
CA ASN A 458 8.22 17.47 14.32
C ASN A 458 9.54 17.30 15.06
N HIS A 459 9.98 16.07 15.20
CA HIS A 459 11.14 15.68 16.01
C HIS A 459 12.24 15.05 15.15
N VAL A 460 13.50 15.31 15.55
CA VAL A 460 14.65 14.63 14.94
C VAL A 460 15.72 14.35 16.01
N ASN A 461 16.38 13.19 15.93
CA ASN A 461 17.53 12.92 16.79
C ASN A 461 18.83 13.64 16.34
N GLY A 462 18.87 14.08 15.07
CA GLY A 462 20.03 14.72 14.46
C GLY A 462 19.77 16.18 14.09
N SER A 463 19.59 16.50 12.81
CA SER A 463 19.54 17.87 12.33
C SER A 463 18.28 18.18 11.53
N GLY A 464 17.77 19.43 11.67
CA GLY A 464 16.67 19.96 10.89
C GLY A 464 15.31 19.40 11.27
N ALA A 465 14.85 19.63 12.50
CA ALA A 465 13.57 19.08 12.98
C ALA A 465 12.38 19.47 12.10
N GLY A 466 12.32 20.73 11.65
CA GLY A 466 11.34 21.15 10.65
C GLY A 466 11.75 20.70 9.25
N ILE A 467 12.88 21.22 8.77
CA ILE A 467 13.37 21.02 7.40
C ILE A 467 14.88 20.77 7.43
N PHE A 468 15.34 19.81 6.65
CA PHE A 468 16.74 19.62 6.33
C PHE A 468 16.89 19.58 4.80
N ALA A 469 17.66 20.51 4.26
CA ALA A 469 17.95 20.58 2.82
C ALA A 469 19.45 20.47 2.59
N ILE A 470 19.86 19.65 1.63
CA ILE A 470 21.26 19.41 1.31
C ILE A 470 21.48 19.33 -0.20
N CYS A 471 22.60 19.90 -0.66
CA CYS A 471 23.14 19.63 -1.98
C CYS A 471 24.35 18.72 -1.82
N SER A 472 24.23 17.46 -2.19
CA SER A 472 25.31 16.48 -2.11
C SER A 472 26.16 16.53 -3.40
N ARG A 473 27.47 16.82 -3.23
CA ARG A 473 28.54 16.85 -4.25
C ARG A 473 28.56 18.05 -5.17
N GLY A 474 29.55 18.96 -4.98
CA GLY A 474 30.16 19.89 -5.93
C GLY A 474 29.72 21.34 -5.82
N ASN A 475 30.30 22.20 -6.66
CA ASN A 475 30.28 23.68 -6.57
C ASN A 475 29.09 24.34 -7.29
N LYS A 476 28.08 23.61 -7.73
CA LYS A 476 26.87 24.17 -8.33
C LYS A 476 25.68 23.81 -7.44
N HIS A 477 25.01 24.84 -6.96
CA HIS A 477 23.83 24.70 -6.11
C HIS A 477 22.64 24.28 -6.97
N ASN A 478 22.17 23.04 -6.82
CA ASN A 478 20.94 22.53 -7.44
C ASN A 478 19.94 22.11 -6.38
N MET A 479 19.88 22.86 -5.28
CA MET A 479 18.88 22.73 -4.23
C MET A 479 18.34 24.11 -3.89
N ASP A 480 17.05 24.34 -4.18
CA ASP A 480 16.38 25.57 -3.89
C ASP A 480 15.32 25.37 -2.81
N VAL A 481 15.33 26.22 -1.78
CA VAL A 481 14.29 26.28 -0.76
C VAL A 481 13.70 27.68 -0.75
N ASN A 482 12.45 27.79 -1.12
CA ASN A 482 11.71 29.04 -1.16
C ASN A 482 10.61 29.02 -0.10
N ILE A 483 10.65 29.93 0.84
CA ILE A 483 9.62 30.08 1.88
C ILE A 483 8.99 31.47 1.68
N SER A 484 7.78 31.48 1.16
CA SER A 484 7.02 32.72 0.92
C SER A 484 5.78 32.84 1.78
N GLY A 485 5.45 31.79 2.55
CA GLY A 485 4.30 31.78 3.45
C GLY A 485 4.35 30.60 4.41
N GLY A 486 3.26 30.40 5.17
CA GLY A 486 3.13 29.32 6.13
C GLY A 486 3.74 29.61 7.50
N THR A 487 3.75 28.58 8.36
CA THR A 487 4.28 28.64 9.72
C THR A 487 5.14 27.43 10.01
N ILE A 488 6.38 27.66 10.48
CA ILE A 488 7.29 26.60 10.93
C ILE A 488 7.60 26.87 12.40
N THR A 489 7.10 26.01 13.28
CA THR A 489 7.14 26.29 14.73
C THR A 489 7.21 25.03 15.59
N ASN A 490 7.79 25.12 16.79
CA ASN A 490 7.82 24.04 17.78
C ASN A 490 8.37 22.71 17.24
N ASN A 491 9.33 22.75 16.32
CA ASN A 491 10.04 21.54 15.86
C ASN A 491 11.35 21.40 16.68
N TYR A 492 11.70 20.17 17.11
CA TYR A 492 12.75 19.93 18.11
C TYR A 492 13.54 18.64 17.91
#